data_b1195f5392be57043b7ca290f175a0ff
#
_entry.id   b1195f5392be57043b7ca290f175a0ff
#
_cell.length_a   1.000
_cell.length_b   1.000
_cell.length_c   1.000
_cell.angle_alpha   90.00
_cell.angle_beta   90.00
_cell.angle_gamma   90.00
#
_symmetry.space_group_name_H-M   'P 1'
#
loop_
_entity.id
_entity.type
_entity.pdbx_description
1 polymer ?
#
loop_
_entity_poly.entity_id
_entity_poly.type
_entity_poly.pdbx_seq_one_letter_code
_entity_poly.pdbx_strand_id
1 'polypeptide(L)'
;MKRLLIALAILSLTGCATIKQTTLYRAWNMAKFDNNEYSQINSIRTVANLGAAKCGTAEVLPVVDSLYYKSVEFKNYSASIPNNEETVKMGGELAEIIKGLNARYHDKEPVSVAYCTLKFGTIEKNAVTIQNVVGAKPR
;
A
#
# COMPACT_ATOMS: atom_id res chain seq x y z
N MET A 1 29.42 7.94 48.15
CA MET A 1 28.43 8.91 47.63
C MET A 1 28.71 9.42 46.21
N LYS A 2 29.96 9.79 45.82
CA LYS A 2 30.27 10.26 44.44
C LYS A 2 30.02 9.20 43.32
N ARG A 3 30.23 7.92 43.59
CA ARG A 3 30.02 6.84 42.62
C ARG A 3 28.54 6.51 42.34
N LEU A 4 27.66 6.80 43.30
CA LEU A 4 26.21 6.62 43.16
C LEU A 4 25.58 7.68 42.26
N LEU A 5 26.08 8.91 42.30
CA LEU A 5 25.59 10.03 41.47
C LEU A 5 25.98 9.87 39.99
N ILE A 6 27.14 9.25 39.70
CA ILE A 6 27.57 8.98 38.32
C ILE A 6 26.71 7.88 37.71
N ALA A 7 26.31 6.85 38.46
CA ALA A 7 25.45 5.79 37.97
C ALA A 7 24.03 6.31 37.63
N LEU A 8 23.49 7.25 38.41
CA LEU A 8 22.18 7.89 38.11
C LEU A 8 22.23 8.78 36.85
N ALA A 9 23.36 9.46 36.62
CA ALA A 9 23.52 10.33 35.45
C ALA A 9 23.63 9.53 34.14
N ILE A 10 24.16 8.30 34.16
CA ILE A 10 24.26 7.45 32.95
C ILE A 10 22.92 6.84 32.58
N LEU A 11 22.05 6.53 33.56
CA LEU A 11 20.70 6.01 33.29
C LEU A 11 19.76 7.05 32.65
N SER A 12 20.01 8.34 32.83
CA SER A 12 19.17 9.40 32.24
C SER A 12 19.49 9.69 30.77
N LEU A 13 20.65 9.29 30.25
CA LEU A 13 21.06 9.55 28.87
C LEU A 13 20.59 8.49 27.86
N THR A 14 20.20 7.31 28.31
CA THR A 14 19.70 6.24 27.44
C THR A 14 18.20 6.32 27.15
N GLY A 15 17.46 7.18 27.87
CA GLY A 15 16.00 7.30 27.74
C GLY A 15 15.50 8.02 26.49
N CYS A 16 16.30 8.87 25.86
CA CYS A 16 15.84 9.68 24.71
C CYS A 16 15.89 8.98 23.35
N ALA A 17 16.66 7.90 23.21
CA ALA A 17 16.80 7.20 21.93
C ALA A 17 15.65 6.18 21.69
N THR A 18 15.03 5.67 22.75
CA THR A 18 14.00 4.62 22.69
C THR A 18 12.58 5.14 22.46
N ILE A 19 12.32 6.43 22.71
CA ILE A 19 10.99 7.01 22.55
C ILE A 19 10.57 7.12 21.06
N LYS A 20 11.53 7.25 20.15
CA LYS A 20 11.26 7.29 18.70
C LYS A 20 10.73 5.98 18.10
N GLN A 21 10.84 4.87 18.82
CA GLN A 21 10.37 3.55 18.37
C GLN A 21 9.12 3.07 19.13
N THR A 22 8.59 3.84 20.05
CA THR A 22 7.38 3.45 20.78
C THR A 22 6.13 3.60 19.91
N THR A 23 5.18 2.70 20.10
CA THR A 23 3.85 2.70 19.44
C THR A 23 3.16 4.07 19.51
N LEU A 24 3.38 4.82 20.59
CA LEU A 24 2.83 6.17 20.78
C LEU A 24 3.43 7.20 19.81
N TYR A 25 4.76 7.18 19.58
CA TYR A 25 5.40 8.10 18.63
C TYR A 25 4.93 7.81 17.18
N ARG A 26 4.76 6.53 16.82
CA ARG A 26 4.19 6.14 15.53
C ARG A 26 2.74 6.62 15.39
N ALA A 27 1.91 6.45 16.42
CA ALA A 27 0.51 6.89 16.39
C ALA A 27 0.36 8.41 16.22
N TRP A 28 1.29 9.22 16.77
CA TRP A 28 1.28 10.68 16.64
C TRP A 28 1.81 11.19 15.30
N ASN A 29 2.69 10.43 14.64
CA ASN A 29 3.32 10.81 13.37
C ASN A 29 2.79 10.02 12.17
N MET A 30 1.79 9.15 12.33
CA MET A 30 1.14 8.48 11.21
C MET A 30 0.16 9.44 10.50
N ALA A 31 0.02 9.26 9.18
CA ALA A 31 -1.06 9.88 8.45
C ALA A 31 -2.42 9.59 9.11
N LYS A 32 -3.29 10.59 9.15
CA LYS A 32 -4.66 10.39 9.58
C LYS A 32 -5.45 9.61 8.53
N PHE A 33 -6.54 8.98 8.98
CA PHE A 33 -7.46 8.32 8.07
C PHE A 33 -8.00 9.31 7.02
N ASP A 34 -7.91 8.93 5.78
CA ASP A 34 -8.41 9.70 4.64
C ASP A 34 -9.43 8.87 3.86
N ASN A 35 -10.63 9.41 3.69
CA ASN A 35 -11.74 8.75 3.02
C ASN A 35 -11.46 8.53 1.52
N ASN A 36 -10.77 9.47 0.87
CA ASN A 36 -10.46 9.34 -0.56
C ASN A 36 -9.42 8.25 -0.79
N GLU A 37 -8.37 8.20 0.04
CA GLU A 37 -7.36 7.15 -0.01
C GLU A 37 -8.01 5.77 0.18
N TYR A 38 -8.88 5.63 1.19
CA TYR A 38 -9.60 4.40 1.44
C TYR A 38 -10.53 4.01 0.28
N SER A 39 -11.23 4.97 -0.31
CA SER A 39 -12.12 4.76 -1.45
C SER A 39 -11.36 4.32 -2.70
N GLN A 40 -10.20 4.93 -2.97
CA GLN A 40 -9.38 4.58 -4.12
C GLN A 40 -8.83 3.15 -4.01
N ILE A 41 -8.27 2.75 -2.86
CA ILE A 41 -7.78 1.37 -2.69
C ILE A 41 -8.92 0.35 -2.73
N ASN A 42 -10.08 0.67 -2.19
CA ASN A 42 -11.28 -0.17 -2.30
C ASN A 42 -11.73 -0.32 -3.76
N SER A 43 -11.64 0.74 -4.57
CA SER A 43 -11.95 0.69 -6.00
C SER A 43 -10.99 -0.26 -6.75
N ILE A 44 -9.68 -0.18 -6.47
CA ILE A 44 -8.68 -1.10 -7.06
C ILE A 44 -9.00 -2.55 -6.68
N ARG A 45 -9.28 -2.81 -5.40
CA ARG A 45 -9.69 -4.13 -4.91
C ARG A 45 -10.91 -4.67 -5.67
N THR A 46 -11.95 -3.84 -5.79
CA THR A 46 -13.20 -4.23 -6.44
C THR A 46 -12.98 -4.55 -7.92
N VAL A 47 -12.23 -3.70 -8.64
CA VAL A 47 -11.92 -3.92 -10.06
C VAL A 47 -11.07 -5.18 -10.24
N ALA A 48 -10.12 -5.44 -9.34
CA ALA A 48 -9.31 -6.66 -9.40
C ALA A 48 -10.15 -7.92 -9.18
N ASN A 49 -11.02 -7.92 -8.18
CA ASN A 49 -11.91 -9.05 -7.89
C ASN A 49 -12.84 -9.38 -9.08
N LEU A 50 -13.52 -8.35 -9.62
CA LEU A 50 -14.42 -8.53 -10.75
C LEU A 50 -13.68 -8.83 -12.07
N GLY A 51 -12.48 -8.31 -12.23
CA GLY A 51 -11.63 -8.48 -13.42
C GLY A 51 -11.15 -9.92 -13.62
N ALA A 52 -10.94 -10.67 -12.54
CA ALA A 52 -10.53 -12.07 -12.61
C ALA A 52 -11.51 -12.93 -13.46
N ALA A 53 -12.80 -12.63 -13.41
CA ALA A 53 -13.81 -13.32 -14.20
C ALA A 53 -13.77 -12.98 -15.70
N LYS A 54 -13.03 -11.93 -16.10
CA LYS A 54 -12.86 -11.51 -17.50
C LYS A 54 -11.64 -12.13 -18.18
N CYS A 55 -10.82 -12.86 -17.43
CA CYS A 55 -9.64 -13.51 -17.98
C CYS A 55 -9.99 -14.46 -19.13
N GLY A 56 -9.27 -14.34 -20.25
CA GLY A 56 -9.52 -15.09 -21.47
C GLY A 56 -10.59 -14.51 -22.40
N THR A 57 -11.19 -13.36 -22.05
CA THR A 57 -12.13 -12.64 -22.90
C THR A 57 -11.55 -11.30 -23.38
N ALA A 58 -12.12 -10.74 -24.43
CA ALA A 58 -11.71 -9.41 -24.91
C ALA A 58 -12.01 -8.28 -23.91
N GLU A 59 -12.90 -8.53 -22.95
CA GLU A 59 -13.29 -7.55 -21.93
C GLU A 59 -12.22 -7.32 -20.86
N VAL A 60 -11.19 -8.16 -20.79
CA VAL A 60 -10.13 -8.04 -19.77
C VAL A 60 -9.22 -6.83 -20.00
N LEU A 61 -8.93 -6.48 -21.24
CA LEU A 61 -8.01 -5.38 -21.56
C LEU A 61 -8.46 -4.02 -21.00
N PRO A 62 -9.71 -3.58 -21.20
CA PRO A 62 -10.20 -2.35 -20.56
C PRO A 62 -10.14 -2.38 -19.03
N VAL A 63 -10.30 -3.56 -18.41
CA VAL A 63 -10.20 -3.72 -16.96
C VAL A 63 -8.75 -3.54 -16.49
N VAL A 64 -7.80 -4.12 -17.20
CA VAL A 64 -6.35 -3.98 -16.91
C VAL A 64 -5.91 -2.52 -17.06
N ASP A 65 -6.36 -1.83 -18.11
CA ASP A 65 -6.07 -0.41 -18.31
C ASP A 65 -6.67 0.44 -17.18
N SER A 66 -7.92 0.17 -16.79
CA SER A 66 -8.56 0.85 -15.67
C SER A 66 -7.79 0.65 -14.36
N LEU A 67 -7.33 -0.58 -14.08
CA LEU A 67 -6.48 -0.86 -12.91
C LEU A 67 -5.18 -0.07 -12.93
N TYR A 68 -4.54 0.01 -14.10
CA TYR A 68 -3.30 0.76 -14.24
C TYR A 68 -3.48 2.23 -13.88
N TYR A 69 -4.48 2.90 -14.47
CA TYR A 69 -4.78 4.31 -14.15
C TYR A 69 -5.11 4.51 -12.68
N LYS A 70 -5.96 3.67 -12.10
CA LYS A 70 -6.33 3.74 -10.68
C LYS A 70 -5.13 3.53 -9.75
N SER A 71 -4.19 2.66 -10.10
CA SER A 71 -3.01 2.43 -9.29
C SER A 71 -2.04 3.63 -9.30
N VAL A 72 -1.91 4.28 -10.45
CA VAL A 72 -1.11 5.52 -10.56
C VAL A 72 -1.76 6.65 -9.77
N GLU A 73 -3.08 6.80 -9.88
CA GLU A 73 -3.85 7.78 -9.11
C GLU A 73 -3.70 7.57 -7.61
N PHE A 74 -3.92 6.35 -7.14
CA PHE A 74 -3.76 5.99 -5.72
C PHE A 74 -2.34 6.28 -5.20
N LYS A 75 -1.31 5.85 -5.93
CA LYS A 75 0.09 6.11 -5.56
C LYS A 75 0.36 7.60 -5.42
N ASN A 76 -0.07 8.40 -6.41
CA ASN A 76 0.16 9.84 -6.41
C ASN A 76 -0.63 10.54 -5.29
N TYR A 77 -1.88 10.13 -5.07
CA TYR A 77 -2.71 10.66 -4.00
C TYR A 77 -2.11 10.34 -2.62
N SER A 78 -1.75 9.08 -2.37
CA SER A 78 -1.12 8.68 -1.10
C SER A 78 0.17 9.44 -0.83
N ALA A 79 0.96 9.75 -1.88
CA ALA A 79 2.18 10.54 -1.75
C ALA A 79 1.93 12.02 -1.40
N SER A 80 0.72 12.54 -1.64
CA SER A 80 0.33 13.90 -1.27
C SER A 80 -0.09 14.04 0.22
N ILE A 81 -0.32 12.92 0.90
CA ILE A 81 -0.73 12.90 2.32
C ILE A 81 0.52 12.93 3.20
N PRO A 82 0.64 13.90 4.13
CA PRO A 82 1.78 13.98 5.05
C PRO A 82 1.91 12.72 5.93
N ASN A 83 3.14 12.31 6.21
CA ASN A 83 3.47 11.17 7.10
C ASN A 83 2.87 9.81 6.64
N ASN A 84 2.74 9.61 5.34
CA ASN A 84 2.07 8.47 4.74
C ASN A 84 3.02 7.46 4.09
N GLU A 85 4.28 7.43 4.49
CA GLU A 85 5.38 6.70 3.85
C GLU A 85 5.07 5.21 3.68
N GLU A 86 4.42 4.59 4.66
CA GLU A 86 4.06 3.17 4.62
C GLU A 86 3.07 2.87 3.49
N THR A 87 1.97 3.65 3.40
CA THR A 87 0.98 3.48 2.34
C THR A 87 1.56 3.82 0.96
N VAL A 88 2.40 4.86 0.88
CA VAL A 88 3.11 5.24 -0.37
C VAL A 88 3.99 4.09 -0.87
N LYS A 89 4.74 3.45 0.02
CA LYS A 89 5.57 2.29 -0.33
C LYS A 89 4.71 1.14 -0.85
N MET A 90 3.70 0.75 -0.10
CA MET A 90 2.81 -0.37 -0.48
C MET A 90 2.04 -0.08 -1.77
N GLY A 91 1.55 1.16 -1.94
CA GLY A 91 0.90 1.63 -3.15
C GLY A 91 1.83 1.62 -4.36
N GLY A 92 3.10 1.96 -4.16
CA GLY A 92 4.14 1.86 -5.18
C GLY A 92 4.38 0.42 -5.65
N GLU A 93 4.51 -0.52 -4.71
CA GLU A 93 4.66 -1.94 -5.00
C GLU A 93 3.44 -2.51 -5.75
N LEU A 94 2.23 -2.15 -5.33
CA LEU A 94 0.99 -2.52 -6.01
C LEU A 94 0.94 -1.96 -7.44
N ALA A 95 1.32 -0.70 -7.63
CA ALA A 95 1.35 -0.05 -8.94
C ALA A 95 2.35 -0.74 -9.90
N GLU A 96 3.51 -1.20 -9.43
CA GLU A 96 4.46 -1.96 -10.25
C GLU A 96 3.90 -3.35 -10.64
N ILE A 97 3.20 -4.04 -9.75
CA ILE A 97 2.52 -5.31 -10.08
C ILE A 97 1.49 -5.09 -11.19
N ILE A 98 0.66 -4.04 -11.07
CA ILE A 98 -0.39 -3.72 -12.04
C ILE A 98 0.22 -3.26 -13.37
N LYS A 99 1.27 -2.45 -13.33
CA LYS A 99 2.03 -2.03 -14.52
C LYS A 99 2.60 -3.23 -15.28
N GLY A 100 3.15 -4.21 -14.56
CA GLY A 100 3.64 -5.45 -15.18
C GLY A 100 2.52 -6.25 -15.86
N LEU A 101 1.32 -6.30 -15.26
CA LEU A 101 0.15 -6.93 -15.88
C LEU A 101 -0.30 -6.14 -17.12
N ASN A 102 -0.39 -4.81 -17.03
CA ASN A 102 -0.77 -3.95 -18.14
C ASN A 102 0.19 -4.08 -19.32
N ALA A 103 1.51 -4.01 -19.07
CA ALA A 103 2.53 -4.18 -20.11
C ALA A 103 2.38 -5.53 -20.82
N ARG A 104 2.11 -6.61 -20.06
CA ARG A 104 1.94 -7.95 -20.61
C ARG A 104 0.72 -8.07 -21.52
N TYR A 105 -0.36 -7.32 -21.25
CA TYR A 105 -1.55 -7.29 -22.10
C TYR A 105 -1.37 -6.41 -23.36
N HIS A 106 -0.42 -5.49 -23.34
CA HIS A 106 -0.05 -4.67 -24.51
C HIS A 106 1.12 -5.26 -25.32
N ASP A 107 1.66 -6.42 -24.91
CA ASP A 107 2.65 -7.15 -25.66
C ASP A 107 2.00 -7.99 -26.80
N LYS A 108 2.81 -8.43 -27.74
CA LYS A 108 2.35 -9.24 -28.90
C LYS A 108 1.97 -10.67 -28.53
N GLU A 109 2.50 -11.19 -27.43
CA GLU A 109 2.24 -12.56 -27.00
C GLU A 109 0.93 -12.68 -26.21
N PRO A 110 0.14 -13.74 -26.46
CA PRO A 110 -1.12 -13.95 -25.74
C PRO A 110 -0.89 -14.18 -24.25
N VAL A 111 -1.79 -13.66 -23.45
CA VAL A 111 -1.80 -13.85 -21.99
C VAL A 111 -2.66 -15.07 -21.64
N SER A 112 -2.08 -16.04 -20.93
CA SER A 112 -2.86 -17.21 -20.50
C SER A 112 -3.86 -16.86 -19.40
N VAL A 113 -5.01 -17.55 -19.39
CA VAL A 113 -6.05 -17.39 -18.37
C VAL A 113 -5.49 -17.62 -16.96
N ALA A 114 -4.63 -18.63 -16.80
CA ALA A 114 -4.02 -18.95 -15.51
C ALA A 114 -3.14 -17.80 -14.98
N TYR A 115 -2.30 -17.21 -15.84
CA TYR A 115 -1.48 -16.06 -15.48
C TYR A 115 -2.35 -14.84 -15.10
N CYS A 116 -3.36 -14.57 -15.93
CA CYS A 116 -4.31 -13.49 -15.68
C CYS A 116 -4.98 -13.64 -14.32
N THR A 117 -5.62 -14.77 -14.05
CA THR A 117 -6.32 -15.04 -12.78
C THR A 117 -5.38 -14.95 -11.58
N LEU A 118 -4.15 -15.49 -11.70
CA LEU A 118 -3.15 -15.38 -10.64
C LEU A 118 -2.79 -13.91 -10.35
N LYS A 119 -2.60 -13.10 -11.38
CA LYS A 119 -2.24 -11.68 -11.24
C LYS A 119 -3.36 -10.86 -10.63
N PHE A 120 -4.61 -11.04 -11.07
CA PHE A 120 -5.76 -10.38 -10.44
C PHE A 120 -5.91 -10.77 -8.96
N GLY A 121 -5.77 -12.05 -8.62
CA GLY A 121 -5.78 -12.50 -7.22
C GLY A 121 -4.63 -11.91 -6.39
N THR A 122 -3.45 -11.74 -6.98
CA THR A 122 -2.32 -11.07 -6.31
C THR A 122 -2.62 -9.59 -6.06
N ILE A 123 -3.17 -8.89 -7.04
CA ILE A 123 -3.56 -7.47 -6.93
C ILE A 123 -4.63 -7.30 -5.85
N GLU A 124 -5.66 -8.14 -5.85
CA GLU A 124 -6.74 -8.10 -4.85
C GLU A 124 -6.18 -8.28 -3.42
N LYS A 125 -5.33 -9.29 -3.19
CA LYS A 125 -4.72 -9.53 -1.88
C LYS A 125 -3.87 -8.37 -1.40
N ASN A 126 -3.06 -7.78 -2.27
CA ASN A 126 -2.27 -6.60 -1.93
C ASN A 126 -3.18 -5.39 -1.62
N ALA A 127 -4.23 -5.18 -2.41
CA ALA A 127 -5.19 -4.10 -2.17
C ALA A 127 -5.92 -4.27 -0.82
N VAL A 128 -6.30 -5.51 -0.43
CA VAL A 128 -6.86 -5.81 0.90
C VAL A 128 -5.88 -5.44 2.01
N THR A 129 -4.60 -5.79 1.85
CA THR A 129 -3.57 -5.48 2.85
C THR A 129 -3.42 -3.96 3.02
N ILE A 130 -3.34 -3.22 1.92
CA ILE A 130 -3.26 -1.74 1.95
C ILE A 130 -4.54 -1.15 2.55
N GLN A 131 -5.71 -1.65 2.18
CA GLN A 131 -6.99 -1.19 2.71
C GLN A 131 -7.05 -1.34 4.24
N ASN A 132 -6.52 -2.44 4.79
CA ASN A 132 -6.44 -2.65 6.23
C ASN A 132 -5.49 -1.64 6.90
N VAL A 133 -4.35 -1.35 6.29
CA VAL A 133 -3.40 -0.33 6.80
C VAL A 133 -4.04 1.05 6.80
N VAL A 134 -4.67 1.45 5.69
CA VAL A 134 -5.36 2.74 5.58
C VAL A 134 -6.52 2.83 6.57
N GLY A 135 -7.32 1.75 6.70
CA GLY A 135 -8.46 1.70 7.62
C GLY A 135 -8.10 1.74 9.10
N ALA A 136 -6.87 1.32 9.46
CA ALA A 136 -6.36 1.33 10.82
C ALA A 136 -5.73 2.69 11.24
N LYS A 137 -5.63 3.66 10.32
CA LYS A 137 -5.10 5.00 10.64
C LYS A 137 -5.98 5.73 11.67
N PRO A 138 -5.37 6.56 12.55
CA PRO A 138 -6.12 7.34 13.52
C PRO A 138 -7.05 8.34 12.81
N ARG A 139 -8.22 8.56 13.40
CA ARG A 139 -9.23 9.53 12.92
C ARG A 139 -9.04 10.89 13.55
#